data_ea937ed532f2d6134edee8371e90c344
#
_entry.id   ea937ed532f2d6134edee8371e90c344
#
_cell.length_a   1.000
_cell.length_b   1.000
_cell.length_c   1.000
_cell.angle_alpha   90.00
_cell.angle_beta   90.00
_cell.angle_gamma   90.00
#
_symmetry.space_group_name_H-M   'P 1'
#
loop_
_entity.id
_entity.type
_entity.pdbx_description
1 polymer ?
#
loop_
_entity_poly.entity_id
_entity_poly.type
_entity_poly.pdbx_seq_one_letter_code
_entity_poly.pdbx_strand_id
1 'polypeptide(L)'
;MNNKKFIFAIIVNALFTVILLFGSSSLAADFKAGEKVYKRKCVICHGEQGQGGSALKINDPKVLSKTDEDIRKVIAEGGKGMPGYQNSLKPEEIDSLMAFLRSWGVK
;
A
#
# COMPACT_ATOMS: atom_id res chain seq x y z
N MET A 1 19.02 -34.76 33.73
CA MET A 1 18.35 -33.85 32.83
C MET A 1 19.36 -33.27 31.83
N ASN A 2 19.08 -33.35 30.54
CA ASN A 2 20.09 -33.03 29.53
C ASN A 2 20.07 -31.50 29.30
N ASN A 3 21.05 -30.79 29.84
CA ASN A 3 21.15 -29.32 29.77
C ASN A 3 21.06 -28.78 28.33
N LYS A 4 21.50 -29.57 27.35
CA LYS A 4 21.43 -29.21 25.93
C LYS A 4 20.00 -29.09 25.43
N LYS A 5 19.09 -29.98 25.85
CA LYS A 5 17.65 -29.91 25.47
C LYS A 5 16.96 -28.71 26.11
N PHE A 6 17.32 -28.38 27.35
CA PHE A 6 16.78 -27.25 28.08
C PHE A 6 17.22 -25.90 27.44
N ILE A 7 18.51 -25.80 27.14
CA ILE A 7 19.07 -24.61 26.44
C ILE A 7 18.44 -24.44 25.05
N PHE A 8 18.28 -25.54 24.29
CA PHE A 8 17.62 -25.52 22.97
C PHE A 8 16.19 -25.03 23.07
N ALA A 9 15.42 -25.50 24.06
CA ALA A 9 14.03 -25.05 24.27
C ALA A 9 13.95 -23.56 24.60
N ILE A 10 14.87 -23.01 25.40
CA ILE A 10 14.94 -21.59 25.73
C ILE A 10 15.25 -20.76 24.49
N ILE A 11 16.19 -21.20 23.67
CA ILE A 11 16.58 -20.49 22.43
C ILE A 11 15.42 -20.48 21.44
N VAL A 12 14.74 -21.59 21.22
CA VAL A 12 13.59 -21.70 20.33
C VAL A 12 12.45 -20.79 20.80
N ASN A 13 12.18 -20.77 22.11
CA ASN A 13 11.13 -19.93 22.68
C ASN A 13 11.47 -18.42 22.56
N ALA A 14 12.73 -18.05 22.82
CA ALA A 14 13.20 -16.68 22.65
C ALA A 14 13.12 -16.21 21.18
N LEU A 15 13.52 -17.06 20.21
CA LEU A 15 13.39 -16.77 18.78
C LEU A 15 11.92 -16.60 18.37
N PHE A 16 11.04 -17.46 18.85
CA PHE A 16 9.60 -17.37 18.55
C PHE A 16 9.00 -16.08 19.08
N THR A 17 9.39 -15.64 20.28
CA THR A 17 8.91 -14.39 20.88
C THR A 17 9.37 -13.16 20.08
N VAL A 18 10.61 -13.17 19.59
CA VAL A 18 11.16 -12.08 18.77
C VAL A 18 10.40 -11.94 17.44
N ILE A 19 10.05 -13.05 16.79
CA ILE A 19 9.30 -13.03 15.53
C ILE A 19 7.90 -12.41 15.70
N LEU A 20 7.24 -12.67 16.85
CA LEU A 20 5.93 -12.09 17.14
C LEU A 20 5.97 -10.57 17.38
N LEU A 21 7.09 -10.03 17.84
CA LEU A 21 7.25 -8.60 18.13
C LEU A 21 7.52 -7.76 16.87
N PHE A 22 8.05 -8.35 15.80
CA PHE A 22 8.39 -7.65 14.57
C PHE A 22 7.35 -7.77 13.44
N GLY A 23 6.29 -8.57 13.63
CA GLY A 23 5.38 -8.97 12.56
C GLY A 23 4.23 -8.02 12.24
N SER A 24 4.03 -6.90 12.93
CA SER A 24 2.75 -6.18 12.85
C SER A 24 2.80 -4.74 12.30
N SER A 25 3.95 -4.23 11.89
CA SER A 25 4.07 -2.79 11.57
C SER A 25 3.91 -2.44 10.08
N SER A 26 3.86 -3.41 9.20
CA SER A 26 4.00 -3.18 7.75
C SER A 26 2.76 -2.56 7.09
N LEU A 27 1.57 -3.09 7.34
CA LEU A 27 0.34 -2.68 6.64
C LEU A 27 -0.14 -1.27 6.99
N ALA A 28 -0.08 -0.86 8.26
CA ALA A 28 -0.51 0.47 8.68
C ALA A 28 0.45 1.57 8.21
N ALA A 29 1.76 1.28 8.14
CA ALA A 29 2.76 2.19 7.61
C ALA A 29 2.58 2.40 6.11
N ASP A 30 2.30 1.36 5.34
CA ASP A 30 2.08 1.41 3.90
C ASP A 30 0.82 2.20 3.55
N PHE A 31 -0.28 2.01 4.28
CA PHE A 31 -1.50 2.77 4.11
C PHE A 31 -1.28 4.28 4.31
N LYS A 32 -0.64 4.68 5.41
CA LYS A 32 -0.34 6.10 5.69
C LYS A 32 0.62 6.72 4.68
N ALA A 33 1.62 5.96 4.25
CA ALA A 33 2.54 6.40 3.21
C ALA A 33 1.79 6.61 1.88
N GLY A 34 0.89 5.71 1.52
CA GLY A 34 0.03 5.82 0.35
C GLY A 34 -0.91 7.02 0.42
N GLU A 35 -1.52 7.29 1.55
CA GLU A 35 -2.34 8.48 1.78
C GLU A 35 -1.55 9.77 1.54
N LYS A 36 -0.31 9.84 2.03
CA LYS A 36 0.57 11.00 1.79
C LYS A 36 0.90 11.20 0.31
N VAL A 37 1.18 10.12 -0.40
CA VAL A 37 1.42 10.17 -1.85
C VAL A 37 0.16 10.67 -2.56
N TYR A 38 -1.00 10.13 -2.23
CA TYR A 38 -2.27 10.54 -2.80
C TYR A 38 -2.55 12.03 -2.59
N LYS A 39 -2.43 12.52 -1.38
CA LYS A 39 -2.63 13.95 -1.04
C LYS A 39 -1.68 14.87 -1.80
N ARG A 40 -0.47 14.42 -2.03
CA ARG A 40 0.56 15.23 -2.71
C ARG A 40 0.41 15.25 -4.23
N LYS A 41 -0.06 14.15 -4.84
CA LYS A 41 0.01 13.96 -6.30
C LYS A 41 -1.34 13.79 -7.00
N CYS A 42 -2.38 13.36 -6.31
CA CYS A 42 -3.62 12.87 -6.93
C CYS A 42 -4.86 13.72 -6.60
N VAL A 43 -4.91 14.29 -5.41
CA VAL A 43 -6.07 15.03 -4.87
C VAL A 43 -6.54 16.15 -5.78
N ILE A 44 -5.61 16.88 -6.38
CA ILE A 44 -5.91 18.07 -7.18
C ILE A 44 -6.86 17.76 -8.37
N CYS A 45 -6.74 16.57 -8.94
CA CYS A 45 -7.55 16.11 -10.06
C CYS A 45 -8.67 15.15 -9.65
N HIS A 46 -8.39 14.25 -8.70
CA HIS A 46 -9.29 13.16 -8.34
C HIS A 46 -10.14 13.43 -7.09
N GLY A 47 -9.88 14.52 -6.37
CA GLY A 47 -10.56 14.85 -5.11
C GLY A 47 -10.00 14.12 -3.89
N GLU A 48 -10.28 14.63 -2.69
CA GLU A 48 -9.71 14.11 -1.44
C GLU A 48 -10.08 12.66 -1.13
N GLN A 49 -11.24 12.22 -1.59
CA GLN A 49 -11.75 10.86 -1.39
C GLN A 49 -11.88 10.10 -2.73
N GLY A 50 -11.22 10.55 -3.77
CA GLY A 50 -11.31 9.93 -5.09
C GLY A 50 -12.66 10.13 -5.78
N GLN A 51 -13.48 11.08 -5.31
CA GLN A 51 -14.82 11.35 -5.85
C GLN A 51 -14.82 11.98 -7.25
N GLY A 52 -13.65 12.37 -7.75
CA GLY A 52 -13.51 13.07 -9.02
C GLY A 52 -13.46 14.57 -8.85
N GLY A 53 -13.23 15.25 -9.97
CA GLY A 53 -13.10 16.69 -10.08
C GLY A 53 -12.80 17.03 -11.52
N SER A 54 -11.61 17.52 -11.83
CA SER A 54 -11.13 17.68 -13.22
C SER A 54 -10.78 16.33 -13.87
N ALA A 55 -10.62 15.27 -13.08
CA ALA A 55 -10.37 13.90 -13.54
C ALA A 55 -11.50 12.95 -13.11
N LEU A 56 -11.46 11.73 -13.60
CA LEU A 56 -12.47 10.72 -13.32
C LEU A 56 -12.55 10.35 -11.83
N LYS A 57 -13.72 9.92 -11.40
CA LYS A 57 -13.96 9.33 -10.09
C LYS A 57 -13.25 7.99 -9.97
N ILE A 58 -12.31 7.88 -9.03
CA ILE A 58 -11.53 6.65 -8.80
C ILE A 58 -12.02 5.80 -7.64
N ASN A 59 -12.83 6.33 -6.72
CA ASN A 59 -13.53 5.54 -5.71
C ASN A 59 -14.79 4.85 -6.26
N ASP A 60 -14.86 4.67 -7.56
CA ASP A 60 -15.95 3.98 -8.27
C ASP A 60 -15.68 2.47 -8.31
N PRO A 61 -16.70 1.62 -8.07
CA PRO A 61 -16.55 0.16 -8.17
C PRO A 61 -15.98 -0.32 -9.51
N LYS A 62 -16.28 0.35 -10.62
CA LYS A 62 -15.72 0.00 -11.95
C LYS A 62 -14.21 0.20 -12.01
N VAL A 63 -13.69 1.21 -11.32
CA VAL A 63 -12.24 1.45 -11.23
C VAL A 63 -11.61 0.48 -10.25
N LEU A 64 -12.22 0.32 -9.08
CA LEU A 64 -11.69 -0.54 -8.03
C LEU A 64 -11.78 -2.05 -8.35
N SER A 65 -12.59 -2.46 -9.32
CA SER A 65 -12.64 -3.84 -9.83
C SER A 65 -11.51 -4.20 -10.80
N LYS A 66 -10.75 -3.21 -11.27
CA LYS A 66 -9.56 -3.47 -12.10
C LYS A 66 -8.49 -4.19 -11.29
N THR A 67 -7.61 -4.91 -12.00
CA THR A 67 -6.47 -5.57 -11.36
C THR A 67 -5.47 -4.57 -10.80
N ASP A 68 -4.68 -4.99 -9.83
CA ASP A 68 -3.60 -4.15 -9.29
C ASP A 68 -2.59 -3.78 -10.39
N GLU A 69 -2.30 -4.70 -11.29
CA GLU A 69 -1.41 -4.48 -12.42
C GLU A 69 -1.92 -3.38 -13.35
N ASP A 70 -3.22 -3.41 -13.69
CA ASP A 70 -3.84 -2.38 -14.54
C ASP A 70 -3.79 -1.01 -13.89
N ILE A 71 -4.11 -0.91 -12.61
CA ILE A 71 -4.07 0.37 -11.89
C ILE A 71 -2.64 0.88 -11.76
N ARG A 72 -1.68 0.01 -11.42
CA ARG A 72 -0.25 0.37 -11.36
C ARG A 72 0.25 0.90 -12.69
N LYS A 73 -0.11 0.23 -13.78
CA LYS A 73 0.27 0.63 -15.14
C LYS A 73 -0.24 2.05 -15.45
N VAL A 74 -1.50 2.34 -15.15
CA VAL A 74 -2.07 3.68 -15.34
C VAL A 74 -1.34 4.73 -14.50
N ILE A 75 -1.02 4.43 -13.25
CA ILE A 75 -0.26 5.34 -12.38
C ILE A 75 1.15 5.57 -12.93
N ALA A 76 1.83 4.52 -13.36
CA ALA A 76 3.20 4.59 -13.83
C ALA A 76 3.30 5.31 -15.19
N GLU A 77 2.47 4.95 -16.14
CA GLU A 77 2.53 5.43 -17.52
C GLU A 77 1.67 6.67 -17.79
N GLY A 78 0.61 6.86 -17.01
CA GLY A 78 -0.37 7.94 -17.25
C GLY A 78 -1.24 7.68 -18.47
N GLY A 79 -1.86 8.72 -18.97
CA GLY A 79 -2.67 8.71 -20.19
C GLY A 79 -3.93 9.55 -20.06
N LYS A 80 -4.50 9.99 -21.16
CA LYS A 80 -5.73 10.82 -21.22
C LYS A 80 -5.67 12.07 -20.31
N GLY A 81 -4.54 12.76 -20.33
CA GLY A 81 -4.30 13.96 -19.51
C GLY A 81 -3.74 13.69 -18.12
N MET A 82 -3.69 12.44 -17.66
CA MET A 82 -3.03 12.05 -16.42
C MET A 82 -1.52 11.90 -16.65
N PRO A 83 -0.66 12.57 -15.86
CA PRO A 83 0.78 12.35 -15.96
C PRO A 83 1.17 10.96 -15.50
N GLY A 84 2.25 10.40 -16.06
CA GLY A 84 2.87 9.16 -15.57
C GLY A 84 3.82 9.45 -14.42
N TYR A 85 3.84 8.58 -13.43
CA TYR A 85 4.63 8.78 -12.21
C TYR A 85 5.80 7.82 -12.05
N GLN A 86 6.09 6.98 -13.04
CA GLN A 86 7.20 6.00 -12.96
C GLN A 86 8.58 6.62 -12.71
N ASN A 87 8.78 7.88 -13.10
CA ASN A 87 10.04 8.60 -12.90
C ASN A 87 10.03 9.54 -11.66
N SER A 88 8.88 9.73 -11.03
CA SER A 88 8.71 10.63 -9.89
C SER A 88 8.27 9.96 -8.59
N LEU A 89 7.79 8.74 -8.67
CA LEU A 89 7.46 7.90 -7.53
C LEU A 89 8.30 6.63 -7.57
N LYS A 90 8.83 6.25 -6.41
CA LYS A 90 9.51 4.95 -6.26
C LYS A 90 8.48 3.80 -6.35
N PRO A 91 8.89 2.59 -6.73
CA PRO A 91 7.99 1.43 -6.74
C PRO A 91 7.26 1.22 -5.40
N GLU A 92 7.96 1.41 -4.28
CA GLU A 92 7.40 1.27 -2.93
C GLU A 92 6.33 2.34 -2.62
N GLU A 93 6.48 3.54 -3.17
CA GLU A 93 5.48 4.61 -3.05
C GLU A 93 4.22 4.27 -3.85
N ILE A 94 4.37 3.65 -5.02
CA ILE A 94 3.24 3.15 -5.82
C ILE A 94 2.55 2.00 -5.09
N ASP A 95 3.29 1.09 -4.46
CA ASP A 95 2.73 0.01 -3.65
C ASP A 95 1.92 0.53 -2.46
N SER A 96 2.45 1.52 -1.76
CA SER A 96 1.75 2.18 -0.66
C SER A 96 0.50 2.91 -1.14
N LEU A 97 0.58 3.59 -2.28
CA LEU A 97 -0.57 4.24 -2.91
C LEU A 97 -1.65 3.22 -3.27
N MET A 98 -1.28 2.06 -3.80
CA MET A 98 -2.23 0.98 -4.09
C MET A 98 -2.97 0.51 -2.82
N ALA A 99 -2.26 0.31 -1.71
CA ALA A 99 -2.87 -0.05 -0.43
C ALA A 99 -3.90 0.99 0.02
N PHE A 100 -3.61 2.27 -0.14
CA PHE A 100 -4.53 3.37 0.15
C PHE A 100 -5.76 3.35 -0.76
N LEU A 101 -5.58 3.26 -2.07
CA LEU A 101 -6.70 3.22 -3.03
C LEU A 101 -7.62 2.02 -2.81
N ARG A 102 -7.08 0.87 -2.48
CA ARG A 102 -7.85 -0.35 -2.19
C ARG A 102 -8.72 -0.23 -0.94
N SER A 103 -8.36 0.64 0.00
CA SER A 103 -9.18 0.87 1.19
C SER A 103 -10.58 1.42 0.88
N TRP A 104 -10.75 2.09 -0.25
CA TRP A 104 -12.06 2.57 -0.69
C TRP A 104 -13.00 1.46 -1.19
N GLY A 105 -12.45 0.32 -1.59
CA GLY A 105 -13.21 -0.84 -2.03
C GLY A 105 -13.62 -1.80 -0.92
N VAL A 106 -13.10 -1.62 0.28
CA VAL A 106 -13.41 -2.45 1.45
C VAL A 106 -14.60 -1.83 2.19
N LYS A 107 -15.75 -2.42 1.99
CA LYS A 107 -16.95 -2.12 2.76
C LYS A 107 -17.32 -3.30 3.63
#